data_e0e63f69788fc06799f758c31cc6041b
#
_entry.id   e0e63f69788fc06799f758c31cc6041b
#
_cell.length_a   1.000
_cell.length_b   1.000
_cell.length_c   1.000
_cell.angle_alpha   90.00
_cell.angle_beta   90.00
_cell.angle_gamma   90.00
#
_symmetry.space_group_name_H-M   'P 1'
#
loop_
_entity.id
_entity.type
_entity.pdbx_description
1 polymer ?
#
loop_
_entity_poly.entity_id
_entity_poly.type
_entity_poly.pdbx_seq_one_letter_code
_entity_poly.pdbx_strand_id
1 'polypeptide(L)'
;MDRDAVRAYYESFGEREWERLERPADGALEWEVHRRALEAQLPPSGRVLDIGGGPGRYSIWLAERGYQAVLADVSPRLLDIARRKAAEAGASLEAVVEADAADLSRWADASFDAVLCLGPFYHLPVAAERARAAAELLRVLKPGGPAFIALISRYLFLRRAIVFPDERHHLTDPDFLRKLMGEGRFDNDSPGRLNQGFGTTIEEIRPFFEGAGFETMALLASEGMAAGLAQSLDVLAGEDRPAFEAAVQLIADSAGDPSLLGASNHILYVGRRRG
;
A
#
# COMPACT_ATOMS: atom_id res chain seq x y z
N MET A 1 -11.61 -6.28 -12.00
CA MET A 1 -10.82 -5.01 -12.07
C MET A 1 -10.69 -4.59 -13.52
N ASP A 2 -10.90 -3.33 -13.83
CA ASP A 2 -10.45 -2.76 -15.09
C ASP A 2 -8.93 -2.50 -14.97
N ARG A 3 -8.13 -3.52 -15.31
CA ARG A 3 -6.66 -3.46 -15.23
C ARG A 3 -6.10 -2.37 -16.11
N ASP A 4 -6.72 -2.13 -17.26
CA ASP A 4 -6.26 -1.13 -18.21
C ASP A 4 -6.48 0.28 -17.63
N ALA A 5 -7.58 0.50 -16.90
CA ALA A 5 -7.83 1.77 -16.24
C ALA A 5 -6.83 2.04 -15.09
N VAL A 6 -6.52 1.05 -14.26
CA VAL A 6 -5.50 1.17 -13.19
C VAL A 6 -4.13 1.43 -13.79
N ARG A 7 -3.74 0.65 -14.81
CA ARG A 7 -2.49 0.84 -15.55
C ARG A 7 -2.39 2.25 -16.13
N ALA A 8 -3.41 2.70 -16.88
CA ALA A 8 -3.45 4.03 -17.49
C ALA A 8 -3.36 5.15 -16.44
N TYR A 9 -4.01 4.98 -15.29
CA TYR A 9 -3.93 5.92 -14.18
C TYR A 9 -2.48 6.10 -13.70
N TYR A 10 -1.79 5.02 -13.35
CA TYR A 10 -0.41 5.08 -12.88
C TYR A 10 0.59 5.45 -13.97
N GLU A 11 0.38 5.05 -15.20
CA GLU A 11 1.19 5.50 -16.34
C GLU A 11 1.09 7.02 -16.54
N SER A 12 -0.08 7.63 -16.23
CA SER A 12 -0.23 9.09 -16.27
C SER A 12 0.60 9.82 -15.19
N PHE A 13 0.87 9.16 -14.07
CA PHE A 13 1.70 9.71 -12.99
C PHE A 13 3.19 9.69 -13.36
N GLY A 14 3.72 8.58 -13.86
CA GLY A 14 5.13 8.46 -14.22
C GLY A 14 6.06 8.86 -13.07
N GLU A 15 6.97 9.82 -13.30
CA GLU A 15 7.93 10.31 -12.30
C GLU A 15 7.26 10.88 -11.05
N ARG A 16 6.06 11.46 -11.16
CA ARG A 16 5.33 12.02 -10.02
C ARG A 16 4.98 10.96 -8.97
N GLU A 17 4.91 9.67 -9.35
CA GLU A 17 4.69 8.60 -8.37
C GLU A 17 5.91 8.43 -7.47
N TRP A 18 7.12 8.51 -7.99
CA TRP A 18 8.33 8.54 -7.18
C TRP A 18 8.38 9.77 -6.29
N GLU A 19 8.14 10.95 -6.85
CA GLU A 19 8.12 12.23 -6.12
C GLU A 19 7.09 12.22 -4.99
N ARG A 20 5.91 11.62 -5.20
CA ARG A 20 4.88 11.46 -4.18
C ARG A 20 5.39 10.70 -2.96
N LEU A 21 6.14 9.64 -3.18
CA LEU A 21 6.72 8.82 -2.11
C LEU A 21 7.81 9.56 -1.30
N GLU A 22 8.37 10.64 -1.86
CA GLU A 22 9.39 11.47 -1.20
C GLU A 22 8.79 12.69 -0.47
N ARG A 23 7.50 12.98 -0.66
CA ARG A 23 6.85 14.13 -0.01
C ARG A 23 6.83 13.99 1.52
N PRO A 24 7.07 15.12 2.26
CA PRO A 24 7.09 15.07 3.72
C PRO A 24 5.79 14.54 4.32
N ALA A 25 4.64 15.06 3.89
CA ALA A 25 3.36 14.77 4.51
C ALA A 25 2.86 13.34 4.26
N ASP A 26 2.90 12.88 3.02
CA ASP A 26 2.32 11.57 2.64
C ASP A 26 3.38 10.48 2.67
N GLY A 27 4.54 10.74 2.04
CA GLY A 27 5.57 9.74 1.85
C GLY A 27 6.37 9.42 3.11
N ALA A 28 6.65 10.41 3.99
CA ALA A 28 7.50 10.17 5.16
C ALA A 28 6.79 9.36 6.26
N LEU A 29 5.50 9.60 6.50
CA LEU A 29 4.73 8.87 7.51
C LEU A 29 4.56 7.40 7.11
N GLU A 30 4.02 7.17 5.92
CA GLU A 30 3.84 5.83 5.38
C GLU A 30 5.17 5.06 5.37
N TRP A 31 6.23 5.71 4.88
CA TRP A 31 7.57 5.14 4.84
C TRP A 31 8.06 4.72 6.22
N GLU A 32 7.97 5.59 7.22
CA GLU A 32 8.51 5.30 8.56
C GLU A 32 7.77 4.16 9.24
N VAL A 33 6.43 4.14 9.17
CA VAL A 33 5.62 3.07 9.75
C VAL A 33 5.89 1.74 9.03
N HIS A 34 5.89 1.74 7.70
CA HIS A 34 6.12 0.52 6.92
C HIS A 34 7.55 0.00 7.12
N ARG A 35 8.56 0.88 7.07
CA ARG A 35 9.97 0.52 7.28
C ARG A 35 10.18 -0.15 8.63
N ARG A 36 9.60 0.39 9.72
CA ARG A 36 9.69 -0.21 11.06
C ARG A 36 9.03 -1.59 11.11
N ALA A 37 7.88 -1.74 10.48
CA ALA A 37 7.20 -3.03 10.41
C ALA A 37 8.03 -4.06 9.64
N LEU A 38 8.63 -3.65 8.51
CA LEU A 38 9.53 -4.48 7.71
C LEU A 38 10.76 -4.90 8.52
N GLU A 39 11.45 -3.96 9.16
CA GLU A 39 12.65 -4.23 9.98
C GLU A 39 12.36 -5.17 11.16
N ALA A 40 11.15 -5.08 11.74
CA ALA A 40 10.76 -5.93 12.87
C ALA A 40 10.37 -7.37 12.48
N GLN A 41 9.90 -7.60 11.25
CA GLN A 41 9.27 -8.86 10.88
C GLN A 41 9.94 -9.59 9.71
N LEU A 42 10.75 -8.91 8.90
CA LEU A 42 11.48 -9.56 7.82
C LEU A 42 12.49 -10.58 8.38
N PRO A 43 12.67 -11.73 7.71
CA PRO A 43 13.80 -12.62 8.03
C PRO A 43 15.13 -11.88 7.78
N PRO A 44 16.25 -12.30 8.39
CA PRO A 44 17.54 -11.59 8.28
C PRO A 44 18.12 -11.56 6.86
N SER A 45 17.63 -12.40 5.96
CA SER A 45 17.93 -12.45 4.54
C SER A 45 16.87 -13.25 3.81
N GLY A 46 16.84 -13.19 2.49
CA GLY A 46 15.95 -14.03 1.69
C GLY A 46 15.47 -13.34 0.42
N ARG A 47 14.57 -14.03 -0.25
CA ARG A 47 13.95 -13.61 -1.50
C ARG A 47 12.61 -12.95 -1.21
N VAL A 48 12.44 -11.69 -1.60
CA VAL A 48 11.26 -10.88 -1.28
C VAL A 48 10.54 -10.47 -2.56
N LEU A 49 9.24 -10.72 -2.63
CA LEU A 49 8.37 -10.21 -3.70
C LEU A 49 7.76 -8.87 -3.26
N ASP A 50 7.94 -7.84 -4.07
CA ASP A 50 7.25 -6.55 -3.96
C ASP A 50 6.28 -6.43 -5.14
N ILE A 51 5.03 -6.84 -4.93
CA ILE A 51 3.97 -6.83 -5.94
C ILE A 51 3.14 -5.56 -5.86
N GLY A 52 3.03 -4.85 -7.00
CA GLY A 52 2.51 -3.49 -7.05
C GLY A 52 3.50 -2.47 -6.49
N GLY A 53 4.80 -2.77 -6.57
CA GLY A 53 5.87 -1.94 -6.00
C GLY A 53 6.15 -0.66 -6.79
N GLY A 54 5.44 -0.42 -7.92
CA GLY A 54 5.52 0.80 -8.70
C GLY A 54 6.96 1.16 -9.12
N PRO A 55 7.43 2.38 -8.79
CA PRO A 55 8.79 2.83 -9.15
C PRO A 55 9.90 2.22 -8.26
N GLY A 56 9.57 1.27 -7.37
CA GLY A 56 10.52 0.38 -6.71
C GLY A 56 11.15 0.88 -5.41
N ARG A 57 10.56 1.84 -4.72
CA ARG A 57 11.15 2.41 -3.49
C ARG A 57 11.49 1.36 -2.43
N TYR A 58 10.55 0.45 -2.13
CA TYR A 58 10.77 -0.62 -1.17
C TYR A 58 11.70 -1.70 -1.72
N SER A 59 11.58 -2.04 -3.00
CA SER A 59 12.47 -3.01 -3.66
C SER A 59 13.93 -2.57 -3.64
N ILE A 60 14.20 -1.28 -3.89
CA ILE A 60 15.55 -0.70 -3.83
C ILE A 60 16.08 -0.76 -2.40
N TRP A 61 15.28 -0.32 -1.43
CA TRP A 61 15.62 -0.38 -0.01
C TRP A 61 15.95 -1.81 0.48
N LEU A 62 15.18 -2.81 0.00
CA LEU A 62 15.45 -4.23 0.28
C LEU A 62 16.77 -4.69 -0.34
N ALA A 63 17.01 -4.34 -1.60
CA ALA A 63 18.26 -4.73 -2.30
C ALA A 63 19.51 -4.13 -1.63
N GLU A 64 19.45 -2.87 -1.18
CA GLU A 64 20.52 -2.22 -0.42
C GLU A 64 20.85 -2.94 0.90
N ARG A 65 19.91 -3.71 1.43
CA ARG A 65 20.02 -4.53 2.65
C ARG A 65 20.40 -6.00 2.37
N GLY A 66 20.64 -6.33 1.10
CA GLY A 66 21.09 -7.65 0.70
C GLY A 66 19.98 -8.67 0.46
N TYR A 67 18.70 -8.25 0.41
CA TYR A 67 17.62 -9.13 -0.02
C TYR A 67 17.62 -9.33 -1.53
N GLN A 68 17.20 -10.52 -1.97
CA GLN A 68 16.91 -10.81 -3.37
C GLN A 68 15.52 -10.24 -3.69
N ALA A 69 15.47 -8.96 -4.02
CA ALA A 69 14.20 -8.25 -4.26
C ALA A 69 13.71 -8.49 -5.69
N VAL A 70 12.50 -9.02 -5.81
CA VAL A 70 11.76 -9.15 -7.06
C VAL A 70 10.67 -8.08 -7.07
N LEU A 71 10.81 -7.10 -7.95
CA LEU A 71 9.79 -6.06 -8.18
C LEU A 71 8.83 -6.52 -9.26
N ALA A 72 7.54 -6.42 -8.98
CA ALA A 72 6.48 -6.69 -9.95
C ALA A 72 5.40 -5.59 -9.90
N ASP A 73 4.93 -5.15 -11.07
CA ASP A 73 3.87 -4.15 -11.19
C ASP A 73 3.12 -4.35 -12.51
N VAL A 74 1.89 -3.82 -12.63
CA VAL A 74 1.10 -3.87 -13.86
C VAL A 74 1.47 -2.76 -14.86
N SER A 75 2.23 -1.74 -14.44
CA SER A 75 2.64 -0.60 -15.27
C SER A 75 4.07 -0.75 -15.77
N PRO A 76 4.29 -1.04 -17.06
CA PRO A 76 5.62 -1.06 -17.66
C PRO A 76 6.39 0.24 -17.45
N ARG A 77 5.69 1.39 -17.50
CA ARG A 77 6.31 2.70 -17.31
C ARG A 77 6.91 2.85 -15.91
N LEU A 78 6.18 2.41 -14.86
CA LEU A 78 6.71 2.46 -13.51
C LEU A 78 7.89 1.50 -13.33
N LEU A 79 7.84 0.32 -13.96
CA LEU A 79 8.95 -0.62 -13.96
C LEU A 79 10.20 -0.07 -14.65
N ASP A 80 10.06 0.73 -15.71
CA ASP A 80 11.20 1.40 -16.36
C ASP A 80 11.80 2.48 -15.45
N ILE A 81 10.96 3.22 -14.71
CA ILE A 81 11.42 4.17 -13.69
C ILE A 81 12.18 3.41 -12.59
N ALA A 82 11.63 2.28 -12.11
CA ALA A 82 12.27 1.47 -11.09
C ALA A 82 13.66 0.96 -11.51
N ARG A 83 13.82 0.49 -12.76
CA ARG A 83 15.14 0.07 -13.29
C ARG A 83 16.14 1.21 -13.26
N ARG A 84 15.72 2.40 -13.68
CA ARG A 84 16.57 3.59 -13.67
C ARG A 84 16.92 4.01 -12.23
N LYS A 85 15.93 4.07 -11.32
CA LYS A 85 16.13 4.42 -9.91
C LYS A 85 17.05 3.42 -9.18
N ALA A 86 16.88 2.13 -9.45
CA ALA A 86 17.78 1.10 -8.92
C ALA A 86 19.23 1.30 -9.42
N ALA A 87 19.42 1.60 -10.71
CA ALA A 87 20.74 1.88 -11.26
C ALA A 87 21.36 3.16 -10.66
N GLU A 88 20.58 4.23 -10.47
CA GLU A 88 21.01 5.47 -9.82
C GLU A 88 21.45 5.22 -8.36
N ALA A 89 20.77 4.33 -7.65
CA ALA A 89 21.11 3.93 -6.27
C ALA A 89 22.22 2.86 -6.19
N GLY A 90 22.67 2.32 -7.32
CA GLY A 90 23.60 1.19 -7.32
C GLY A 90 23.01 -0.11 -6.76
N ALA A 91 21.69 -0.21 -6.67
CA ALA A 91 20.97 -1.35 -6.15
C ALA A 91 20.72 -2.41 -7.25
N SER A 92 20.93 -3.68 -6.92
CA SER A 92 20.69 -4.80 -7.84
C SER A 92 19.41 -5.53 -7.45
N LEU A 93 18.35 -5.39 -8.26
CA LEU A 93 17.11 -6.15 -8.11
C LEU A 93 17.27 -7.50 -8.81
N GLU A 94 16.77 -8.59 -8.21
CA GLU A 94 16.80 -9.92 -8.82
C GLU A 94 16.01 -9.95 -10.13
N ALA A 95 14.83 -9.32 -10.12
CA ALA A 95 14.00 -9.16 -11.30
C ALA A 95 13.10 -7.92 -11.19
N VAL A 96 12.78 -7.35 -12.36
CA VAL A 96 11.77 -6.27 -12.52
C VAL A 96 10.83 -6.71 -13.64
N VAL A 97 9.59 -7.07 -13.29
CA VAL A 97 8.68 -7.79 -14.20
C VAL A 97 7.24 -7.29 -14.14
N GLU A 98 6.52 -7.40 -15.25
CA GLU A 98 5.09 -7.13 -15.29
C GLU A 98 4.32 -8.31 -14.68
N ALA A 99 3.46 -8.03 -13.65
CA ALA A 99 2.57 -9.01 -13.04
C ALA A 99 1.39 -8.35 -12.32
N ASP A 100 0.34 -9.13 -12.10
CA ASP A 100 -0.87 -8.74 -11.37
C ASP A 100 -0.95 -9.53 -10.05
N ALA A 101 -1.29 -8.86 -8.96
CA ALA A 101 -1.41 -9.49 -7.64
C ALA A 101 -2.45 -10.63 -7.58
N ALA A 102 -3.45 -10.62 -8.48
CA ALA A 102 -4.44 -11.69 -8.60
C ALA A 102 -3.99 -12.85 -9.51
N ASP A 103 -2.79 -12.79 -10.10
CA ASP A 103 -2.19 -13.84 -10.93
C ASP A 103 -0.68 -13.87 -10.77
N LEU A 104 -0.20 -14.66 -9.82
CA LEU A 104 1.22 -14.89 -9.54
C LEU A 104 1.69 -16.24 -10.07
N SER A 105 0.98 -16.83 -11.06
CA SER A 105 1.23 -18.16 -11.61
C SER A 105 2.63 -18.36 -12.19
N ARG A 106 3.33 -17.27 -12.53
CA ARG A 106 4.74 -17.30 -12.97
C ARG A 106 5.72 -17.78 -11.90
N TRP A 107 5.32 -17.75 -10.61
CA TRP A 107 6.13 -18.23 -9.49
C TRP A 107 5.54 -19.49 -8.89
N ALA A 108 6.40 -20.44 -8.58
CA ALA A 108 6.00 -21.66 -7.89
C ALA A 108 5.55 -21.37 -6.45
N ASP A 109 4.87 -22.34 -5.84
CA ASP A 109 4.49 -22.29 -4.43
C ASP A 109 5.74 -22.15 -3.55
N ALA A 110 5.60 -21.40 -2.45
CA ALA A 110 6.66 -21.20 -1.47
C ALA A 110 7.98 -20.69 -2.07
N SER A 111 7.90 -19.74 -3.04
CA SER A 111 9.06 -19.16 -3.74
C SER A 111 9.71 -18.01 -3.00
N PHE A 112 9.00 -17.35 -2.06
CA PHE A 112 9.45 -16.13 -1.40
C PHE A 112 9.48 -16.27 0.11
N ASP A 113 10.52 -15.68 0.73
CA ASP A 113 10.67 -15.62 2.17
C ASP A 113 9.75 -14.55 2.80
N ALA A 114 9.44 -13.49 2.05
CA ALA A 114 8.47 -12.46 2.42
C ALA A 114 7.78 -11.88 1.18
N VAL A 115 6.59 -11.26 1.38
CA VAL A 115 5.83 -10.61 0.31
C VAL A 115 5.37 -9.22 0.77
N LEU A 116 5.60 -8.21 -0.06
CA LEU A 116 5.02 -6.87 0.05
C LEU A 116 3.93 -6.72 -1.01
N CYS A 117 2.77 -6.17 -0.60
CA CYS A 117 1.66 -5.84 -1.49
C CYS A 117 1.06 -4.50 -1.01
N LEU A 118 1.80 -3.40 -1.27
CA LEU A 118 1.56 -2.09 -0.65
C LEU A 118 0.67 -1.16 -1.50
N GLY A 119 -0.01 -1.71 -2.51
CA GLY A 119 -0.88 -0.96 -3.42
C GLY A 119 -2.07 -1.73 -3.95
N PRO A 120 -1.91 -2.95 -4.44
CA PRO A 120 -2.92 -3.63 -5.27
C PRO A 120 -4.30 -3.83 -4.64
N PHE A 121 -4.41 -4.09 -3.32
CA PHE A 121 -5.69 -4.47 -2.70
C PHE A 121 -6.78 -3.42 -2.83
N TYR A 122 -6.44 -2.14 -2.74
CA TYR A 122 -7.45 -1.08 -2.87
C TYR A 122 -7.83 -0.77 -4.33
N HIS A 123 -7.17 -1.41 -5.29
CA HIS A 123 -7.53 -1.39 -6.71
C HIS A 123 -8.39 -2.60 -7.13
N LEU A 124 -8.76 -3.48 -6.19
CA LEU A 124 -9.55 -4.68 -6.43
C LEU A 124 -10.99 -4.52 -5.88
N PRO A 125 -11.92 -3.82 -6.59
CA PRO A 125 -13.28 -3.59 -6.10
C PRO A 125 -14.12 -4.88 -6.02
N VAL A 126 -13.74 -5.92 -6.77
CA VAL A 126 -14.46 -7.21 -6.81
C VAL A 126 -13.93 -8.15 -5.73
N ALA A 127 -14.82 -8.64 -4.85
CA ALA A 127 -14.44 -9.49 -3.72
C ALA A 127 -13.72 -10.77 -4.14
N ALA A 128 -14.14 -11.42 -5.25
CA ALA A 128 -13.49 -12.62 -5.77
C ALA A 128 -12.04 -12.37 -6.23
N GLU A 129 -11.73 -11.18 -6.73
CA GLU A 129 -10.36 -10.81 -7.13
C GLU A 129 -9.49 -10.56 -5.89
N ARG A 130 -10.01 -9.91 -4.84
CA ARG A 130 -9.31 -9.76 -3.55
C ARG A 130 -9.00 -11.11 -2.92
N ALA A 131 -9.98 -12.03 -2.93
CA ALA A 131 -9.78 -13.39 -2.42
C ALA A 131 -8.71 -14.14 -3.23
N ARG A 132 -8.70 -14.00 -4.55
CA ARG A 132 -7.66 -14.58 -5.42
C ARG A 132 -6.30 -13.98 -5.13
N ALA A 133 -6.18 -12.65 -5.02
CA ALA A 133 -4.93 -12.00 -4.67
C ALA A 133 -4.40 -12.49 -3.32
N ALA A 134 -5.24 -12.58 -2.28
CA ALA A 134 -4.84 -13.11 -0.98
C ALA A 134 -4.36 -14.57 -1.07
N ALA A 135 -5.05 -15.42 -1.85
CA ALA A 135 -4.65 -16.81 -2.07
C ALA A 135 -3.32 -16.94 -2.83
N GLU A 136 -3.10 -16.10 -3.84
CA GLU A 136 -1.84 -16.09 -4.60
C GLU A 136 -0.66 -15.61 -3.74
N LEU A 137 -0.84 -14.54 -2.95
CA LEU A 137 0.18 -14.09 -1.99
C LEU A 137 0.53 -15.20 -1.00
N LEU A 138 -0.50 -15.87 -0.45
CA LEU A 138 -0.29 -16.99 0.48
C LEU A 138 0.44 -18.15 -0.21
N ARG A 139 0.07 -18.50 -1.44
CA ARG A 139 0.64 -19.62 -2.19
C ARG A 139 2.13 -19.44 -2.45
N VAL A 140 2.54 -18.24 -2.91
CA VAL A 140 3.95 -17.97 -3.25
C VAL A 140 4.84 -17.73 -2.03
N LEU A 141 4.25 -17.41 -0.88
CA LEU A 141 4.96 -17.20 0.38
C LEU A 141 5.33 -18.53 1.00
N LYS A 142 6.55 -18.67 1.52
CA LYS A 142 6.98 -19.85 2.29
C LYS A 142 6.19 -19.97 3.60
N PRO A 143 5.98 -21.20 4.13
CA PRO A 143 5.43 -21.36 5.48
C PRO A 143 6.21 -20.56 6.53
N GLY A 144 5.51 -19.83 7.38
CA GLY A 144 6.11 -18.93 8.38
C GLY A 144 6.58 -17.59 7.85
N GLY A 145 6.56 -17.36 6.53
CA GLY A 145 6.95 -16.09 5.92
C GLY A 145 5.96 -14.95 6.21
N PRO A 146 6.45 -13.70 6.40
CA PRO A 146 5.59 -12.53 6.61
C PRO A 146 5.07 -11.95 5.30
N ALA A 147 3.84 -11.42 5.36
CA ALA A 147 3.21 -10.62 4.31
C ALA A 147 2.87 -9.23 4.85
N PHE A 148 3.16 -8.19 4.08
CA PHE A 148 2.89 -6.79 4.37
C PHE A 148 1.92 -6.26 3.32
N ILE A 149 0.71 -5.91 3.73
CA ILE A 149 -0.37 -5.56 2.79
C ILE A 149 -0.97 -4.23 3.19
N ALA A 150 -0.87 -3.23 2.30
CA ALA A 150 -1.50 -1.93 2.53
C ALA A 150 -2.97 -1.95 2.06
N LEU A 151 -3.81 -1.38 2.89
CA LEU A 151 -5.25 -1.24 2.70
C LEU A 151 -5.65 0.22 2.86
N ILE A 152 -6.80 0.60 2.31
CA ILE A 152 -7.37 1.93 2.45
C ILE A 152 -8.63 1.86 3.32
N SER A 153 -8.76 2.80 4.26
CA SER A 153 -9.99 2.98 5.03
C SER A 153 -11.12 3.53 4.13
N ARG A 154 -12.36 3.05 4.32
CA ARG A 154 -13.55 3.64 3.69
C ARG A 154 -13.66 5.13 3.97
N TYR A 155 -13.24 5.58 5.15
CA TYR A 155 -13.32 6.97 5.58
C TYR A 155 -12.35 7.89 4.83
N LEU A 156 -11.30 7.35 4.17
CA LEU A 156 -10.46 8.15 3.27
C LEU A 156 -11.31 8.84 2.19
N PHE A 157 -12.23 8.11 1.55
CA PHE A 157 -13.03 8.65 0.45
C PHE A 157 -14.04 9.71 0.93
N LEU A 158 -14.63 9.55 2.12
CA LEU A 158 -15.47 10.58 2.73
C LEU A 158 -14.65 11.83 3.09
N ARG A 159 -13.45 11.63 3.63
CA ARG A 159 -12.54 12.75 3.95
C ARG A 159 -12.14 13.49 2.67
N ARG A 160 -11.82 12.78 1.61
CA ARG A 160 -11.50 13.38 0.31
C ARG A 160 -12.67 14.21 -0.21
N ALA A 161 -13.88 13.68 -0.17
CA ALA A 161 -15.09 14.40 -0.58
C ALA A 161 -15.33 15.67 0.24
N ILE A 162 -14.88 15.75 1.50
CA ILE A 162 -14.91 16.98 2.31
C ILE A 162 -13.81 17.96 1.85
N VAL A 163 -12.59 17.46 1.64
CA VAL A 163 -11.40 18.29 1.36
C VAL A 163 -11.40 18.81 -0.07
N PHE A 164 -11.72 17.98 -1.06
CA PHE A 164 -11.64 18.31 -2.47
C PHE A 164 -12.98 18.80 -3.03
N PRO A 165 -13.06 20.07 -3.51
CA PRO A 165 -14.32 20.64 -4.04
C PRO A 165 -14.93 19.86 -5.20
N ASP A 166 -14.11 19.26 -6.06
CA ASP A 166 -14.52 18.46 -7.21
C ASP A 166 -15.13 17.11 -6.83
N GLU A 167 -14.89 16.61 -5.59
CA GLU A 167 -15.45 15.37 -5.08
C GLU A 167 -16.65 15.58 -4.13
N ARG A 168 -17.03 16.82 -3.79
CA ARG A 168 -18.08 17.12 -2.80
C ARG A 168 -19.48 16.62 -3.18
N HIS A 169 -19.75 16.47 -4.47
CA HIS A 169 -21.01 15.92 -4.95
C HIS A 169 -21.29 14.50 -4.42
N HIS A 170 -20.24 13.72 -4.15
CA HIS A 170 -20.37 12.38 -3.55
C HIS A 170 -21.00 12.38 -2.15
N LEU A 171 -20.86 13.48 -1.39
CA LEU A 171 -21.43 13.56 -0.02
C LEU A 171 -22.97 13.56 -0.01
N THR A 172 -23.59 13.93 -1.13
CA THR A 172 -25.05 13.99 -1.30
C THR A 172 -25.58 12.94 -2.27
N ASP A 173 -24.73 12.04 -2.75
CA ASP A 173 -25.11 10.93 -3.61
C ASP A 173 -25.43 9.67 -2.76
N PRO A 174 -26.72 9.29 -2.62
CA PRO A 174 -27.11 8.13 -1.81
C PRO A 174 -26.56 6.81 -2.35
N ASP A 175 -26.40 6.67 -3.67
CA ASP A 175 -25.89 5.45 -4.29
C ASP A 175 -24.39 5.30 -4.04
N PHE A 176 -23.63 6.38 -4.15
CA PHE A 176 -22.21 6.39 -3.78
C PHE A 176 -22.03 6.00 -2.30
N LEU A 177 -22.77 6.66 -1.39
CA LEU A 177 -22.68 6.40 0.04
C LEU A 177 -23.08 4.95 0.39
N ARG A 178 -24.13 4.42 -0.23
CA ARG A 178 -24.56 3.03 -0.03
C ARG A 178 -23.49 2.03 -0.48
N LYS A 179 -22.89 2.22 -1.65
CA LYS A 179 -21.81 1.38 -2.17
C LYS A 179 -20.57 1.48 -1.29
N LEU A 180 -20.13 2.69 -0.95
CA LEU A 180 -18.93 2.90 -0.13
C LEU A 180 -19.12 2.33 1.28
N MET A 181 -20.19 2.70 1.99
CA MET A 181 -20.37 2.30 3.38
C MET A 181 -20.83 0.86 3.53
N GLY A 182 -21.64 0.34 2.60
CA GLY A 182 -22.15 -1.04 2.63
C GLY A 182 -21.19 -2.07 2.03
N GLU A 183 -20.57 -1.73 0.90
CA GLU A 183 -19.79 -2.69 0.11
C GLU A 183 -18.26 -2.37 0.10
N GLY A 184 -17.87 -1.21 0.61
CA GLY A 184 -16.49 -0.72 0.55
C GLY A 184 -16.06 -0.27 -0.86
N ARG A 185 -16.96 -0.28 -1.84
CA ARG A 185 -16.68 0.11 -3.21
C ARG A 185 -16.89 1.60 -3.40
N PHE A 186 -15.97 2.23 -4.12
CA PHE A 186 -16.19 3.57 -4.61
C PHE A 186 -15.98 3.61 -6.12
N ASP A 187 -16.77 4.45 -6.78
CA ASP A 187 -16.62 4.84 -8.17
C ASP A 187 -16.44 6.36 -8.19
N ASN A 188 -15.48 6.87 -8.98
CA ASN A 188 -15.18 8.29 -9.07
C ASN A 188 -15.07 8.71 -10.53
N ASP A 189 -15.77 9.75 -10.92
CA ASP A 189 -15.80 10.32 -12.27
C ASP A 189 -14.96 11.59 -12.40
N SER A 190 -14.35 12.05 -11.31
CA SER A 190 -13.50 13.25 -11.31
C SER A 190 -12.24 13.04 -12.13
N PRO A 191 -11.94 13.91 -13.11
CA PRO A 191 -10.79 13.76 -13.99
C PRO A 191 -9.45 13.72 -13.23
N GLY A 192 -8.57 12.80 -13.62
CA GLY A 192 -7.24 12.67 -13.01
C GLY A 192 -7.23 12.04 -11.62
N ARG A 193 -8.37 11.52 -11.16
CA ARG A 193 -8.51 10.76 -9.92
C ARG A 193 -8.60 9.27 -10.21
N LEU A 194 -8.33 8.46 -9.18
CA LEU A 194 -8.61 7.03 -9.26
C LEU A 194 -10.12 6.83 -9.44
N ASN A 195 -10.49 6.14 -10.52
CA ASN A 195 -11.89 6.04 -10.95
C ASN A 195 -12.69 5.00 -10.18
N GLN A 196 -12.04 3.99 -9.60
CA GLN A 196 -12.71 2.98 -8.78
C GLN A 196 -11.73 2.33 -7.80
N GLY A 197 -12.27 1.82 -6.68
CA GLY A 197 -11.44 1.11 -5.71
C GLY A 197 -12.26 0.47 -4.60
N PHE A 198 -11.53 0.01 -3.60
CA PHE A 198 -12.07 -0.66 -2.43
C PHE A 198 -11.47 -0.09 -1.15
N GLY A 199 -12.33 0.35 -0.25
CA GLY A 199 -11.99 0.71 1.12
C GLY A 199 -12.54 -0.32 2.11
N THR A 200 -11.76 -0.64 3.13
CA THR A 200 -12.14 -1.59 4.18
C THR A 200 -12.51 -0.88 5.49
N THR A 201 -13.22 -1.57 6.39
CA THR A 201 -13.27 -1.22 7.81
C THR A 201 -12.26 -2.05 8.58
N ILE A 202 -11.92 -1.63 9.80
CA ILE A 202 -10.93 -2.34 10.63
C ILE A 202 -11.41 -3.75 10.98
N GLU A 203 -12.71 -3.90 11.24
CA GLU A 203 -13.32 -5.17 11.61
C GLU A 203 -13.29 -6.22 10.50
N GLU A 204 -13.23 -5.78 9.24
CA GLU A 204 -13.20 -6.68 8.07
C GLU A 204 -11.80 -7.26 7.80
N ILE A 205 -10.73 -6.58 8.21
CA ILE A 205 -9.36 -6.92 7.82
C ILE A 205 -8.94 -8.29 8.34
N ARG A 206 -8.98 -8.46 9.66
CA ARG A 206 -8.53 -9.71 10.29
C ARG A 206 -9.32 -10.94 9.82
N PRO A 207 -10.67 -10.96 9.80
CA PRO A 207 -11.41 -12.11 9.33
C PRO A 207 -11.13 -12.47 7.87
N PHE A 208 -10.91 -11.46 7.01
CA PHE A 208 -10.61 -11.68 5.60
C PHE A 208 -9.29 -12.42 5.41
N PHE A 209 -8.19 -11.94 6.01
CA PHE A 209 -6.88 -12.55 5.83
C PHE A 209 -6.72 -13.86 6.61
N GLU A 210 -7.29 -13.97 7.81
CA GLU A 210 -7.29 -15.22 8.57
C GLU A 210 -8.10 -16.31 7.87
N GLY A 211 -9.21 -15.93 7.22
CA GLY A 211 -9.99 -16.83 6.36
C GLY A 211 -9.24 -17.28 5.11
N ALA A 212 -8.31 -16.47 4.62
CA ALA A 212 -7.43 -16.81 3.50
C ALA A 212 -6.23 -17.71 3.92
N GLY A 213 -5.97 -17.90 5.23
CA GLY A 213 -4.89 -18.78 5.72
C GLY A 213 -3.71 -18.04 6.38
N PHE A 214 -3.77 -16.72 6.52
CA PHE A 214 -2.77 -15.97 7.26
C PHE A 214 -3.03 -16.02 8.78
N GLU A 215 -1.98 -15.82 9.57
CA GLU A 215 -2.03 -15.44 10.97
C GLU A 215 -1.81 -13.94 11.06
N THR A 216 -2.71 -13.19 11.69
CA THR A 216 -2.55 -11.74 11.85
C THR A 216 -1.52 -11.43 12.94
N MET A 217 -0.47 -10.70 12.58
CA MET A 217 0.59 -10.25 13.47
C MET A 217 0.33 -8.84 14.00
N ALA A 218 -0.04 -7.91 13.10
CA ALA A 218 -0.32 -6.52 13.45
C ALA A 218 -1.26 -5.84 12.45
N LEU A 219 -1.94 -4.79 12.92
CA LEU A 219 -2.55 -3.74 12.12
C LEU A 219 -1.91 -2.43 12.53
N LEU A 220 -1.44 -1.63 11.58
CA LEU A 220 -0.75 -0.37 11.84
C LEU A 220 -1.38 0.75 11.02
N ALA A 221 -1.66 1.87 11.68
CA ALA A 221 -2.15 3.08 11.06
C ALA A 221 -0.99 3.85 10.41
N SER A 222 -0.95 3.99 9.08
CA SER A 222 0.19 4.62 8.40
C SER A 222 0.29 6.11 8.69
N GLU A 223 -0.85 6.83 8.76
CA GLU A 223 -0.89 8.24 9.11
C GLU A 223 -1.45 8.49 10.52
N GLY A 224 -2.24 7.55 11.05
CA GLY A 224 -2.83 7.65 12.37
C GLY A 224 -3.57 8.96 12.62
N MET A 225 -3.18 9.66 13.68
CA MET A 225 -3.76 10.97 14.06
C MET A 225 -3.50 12.07 13.02
N ALA A 226 -2.52 11.91 12.15
CA ALA A 226 -2.16 12.90 11.13
C ALA A 226 -2.95 12.75 9.82
N ALA A 227 -3.83 11.76 9.73
CA ALA A 227 -4.67 11.57 8.56
C ALA A 227 -5.54 12.81 8.27
N GLY A 228 -5.34 13.41 7.09
CA GLY A 228 -6.00 14.67 6.69
C GLY A 228 -5.22 15.93 7.05
N LEU A 229 -4.06 15.84 7.71
CA LEU A 229 -3.22 16.98 8.09
C LEU A 229 -2.03 17.20 7.13
N ALA A 230 -2.07 16.67 5.92
CA ALA A 230 -0.96 16.70 4.96
C ALA A 230 -0.40 18.14 4.77
N GLN A 231 -1.28 19.12 4.53
CA GLN A 231 -0.85 20.51 4.35
C GLN A 231 -0.15 21.08 5.59
N SER A 232 -0.65 20.75 6.79
CA SER A 232 -0.02 21.22 8.05
C SER A 232 1.34 20.57 8.27
N LEU A 233 1.50 19.31 7.88
CA LEU A 233 2.78 18.60 7.96
C LEU A 233 3.79 19.13 6.94
N ASP A 234 3.37 19.49 5.73
CA ASP A 234 4.24 20.11 4.73
C ASP A 234 4.75 21.48 5.22
N VAL A 235 3.86 22.27 5.84
CA VAL A 235 4.27 23.56 6.47
C VAL A 235 5.26 23.29 7.60
N LEU A 236 4.95 22.36 8.51
CA LEU A 236 5.83 22.02 9.63
C LEU A 236 7.20 21.54 9.15
N ALA A 237 7.25 20.71 8.09
CA ALA A 237 8.51 20.23 7.52
C ALA A 237 9.38 21.36 6.94
N GLY A 238 8.75 22.42 6.43
CA GLY A 238 9.43 23.59 5.90
C GLY A 238 9.86 24.61 6.95
N GLU A 239 9.09 24.77 8.03
CA GLU A 239 9.31 25.80 9.06
C GLU A 239 10.11 25.31 10.27
N ASP A 240 9.88 24.03 10.68
CA ASP A 240 10.53 23.42 11.85
C ASP A 240 10.81 21.94 11.59
N ARG A 241 11.90 21.65 10.92
CA ARG A 241 12.33 20.31 10.57
C ARG A 241 12.48 19.39 11.79
N PRO A 242 13.08 19.79 12.91
CA PRO A 242 13.15 18.96 14.11
C PRO A 242 11.78 18.57 14.68
N ALA A 243 10.83 19.53 14.72
CA ALA A 243 9.46 19.24 15.17
C ALA A 243 8.73 18.29 14.21
N PHE A 244 8.92 18.44 12.90
CA PHE A 244 8.39 17.52 11.91
C PHE A 244 8.94 16.09 12.12
N GLU A 245 10.24 15.93 12.29
CA GLU A 245 10.86 14.62 12.53
C GLU A 245 10.37 13.99 13.84
N ALA A 246 10.22 14.79 14.90
CA ALA A 246 9.62 14.33 16.15
C ALA A 246 8.15 13.88 15.97
N ALA A 247 7.36 14.61 15.17
CA ALA A 247 5.98 14.23 14.85
C ALA A 247 5.91 12.91 14.08
N VAL A 248 6.78 12.71 13.09
CA VAL A 248 6.88 11.44 12.33
C VAL A 248 7.19 10.26 13.27
N GLN A 249 8.15 10.43 14.21
CA GLN A 249 8.48 9.39 15.17
C GLN A 249 7.30 9.07 16.10
N LEU A 250 6.63 10.10 16.64
CA LEU A 250 5.46 9.92 17.53
C LEU A 250 4.30 9.22 16.83
N ILE A 251 4.03 9.56 15.57
CA ILE A 251 2.99 8.91 14.75
C ILE A 251 3.35 7.44 14.54
N ALA A 252 4.60 7.14 14.19
CA ALA A 252 5.06 5.78 14.02
C ALA A 252 5.03 4.96 15.34
N ASP A 253 5.37 5.57 16.48
CA ASP A 253 5.30 4.94 17.80
C ASP A 253 3.85 4.58 18.19
N SER A 254 2.88 5.38 17.75
CA SER A 254 1.45 5.19 18.03
C SER A 254 0.70 4.37 16.96
N ALA A 255 1.37 3.93 15.89
CA ALA A 255 0.73 3.29 14.74
C ALA A 255 -0.10 2.04 15.09
N GLY A 256 0.25 1.32 16.16
CA GLY A 256 -0.47 0.13 16.64
C GLY A 256 -1.64 0.42 17.57
N ASP A 257 -1.93 1.69 17.92
CA ASP A 257 -3.03 2.04 18.80
C ASP A 257 -4.38 1.79 18.09
N PRO A 258 -5.27 0.93 18.65
CA PRO A 258 -6.56 0.62 18.04
C PRO A 258 -7.45 1.83 17.78
N SER A 259 -7.34 2.89 18.58
CA SER A 259 -8.12 4.12 18.42
C SER A 259 -7.74 4.92 17.17
N LEU A 260 -6.52 4.73 16.65
CA LEU A 260 -5.99 5.43 15.49
C LEU A 260 -6.17 4.67 14.16
N LEU A 261 -6.39 3.35 14.22
CA LEU A 261 -6.54 2.52 13.02
C LEU A 261 -7.68 3.01 12.12
N GLY A 262 -8.88 3.21 12.69
CA GLY A 262 -10.04 3.67 11.92
C GLY A 262 -9.95 5.12 11.44
N ALA A 263 -9.11 5.94 12.07
CA ALA A 263 -8.88 7.32 11.67
C ALA A 263 -7.85 7.46 10.54
N SER A 264 -6.98 6.47 10.33
CA SER A 264 -5.96 6.51 9.29
C SER A 264 -6.55 6.44 7.87
N ASN A 265 -5.82 6.96 6.90
CA ASN A 265 -6.14 6.77 5.48
C ASN A 265 -5.71 5.37 5.03
N HIS A 266 -4.48 4.99 5.34
CA HIS A 266 -3.92 3.68 5.03
C HIS A 266 -3.71 2.86 6.30
N ILE A 267 -3.94 1.56 6.18
CA ILE A 267 -3.72 0.58 7.22
C ILE A 267 -2.75 -0.47 6.66
N LEU A 268 -1.62 -0.66 7.32
CA LEU A 268 -0.72 -1.77 7.03
C LEU A 268 -1.17 -3.00 7.81
N TYR A 269 -1.59 -4.04 7.10
CA TYR A 269 -1.78 -5.38 7.64
C TYR A 269 -0.44 -6.12 7.58
N VAL A 270 -0.02 -6.67 8.71
CA VAL A 270 1.12 -7.60 8.80
C VAL A 270 0.58 -8.96 9.16
N GLY A 271 0.75 -9.92 8.27
CA GLY A 271 0.36 -11.31 8.46
C GLY A 271 1.53 -12.26 8.28
N ARG A 272 1.32 -13.52 8.68
CA ARG A 272 2.28 -14.61 8.47
C ARG A 272 1.55 -15.80 7.85
N ARG A 273 2.15 -16.46 6.85
CA ARG A 273 1.61 -17.75 6.38
C ARG A 273 1.70 -18.78 7.51
N ARG A 274 0.58 -19.41 7.87
CA ARG A 274 0.59 -20.53 8.82
C ARG A 274 1.51 -21.65 8.32
N GLY A 275 2.22 -22.31 9.25
CA GLY A 275 3.13 -23.40 8.96
C GLY A 275 2.42 -24.68 8.54
#